data_1ebbf546ecb56d17af4672646f3e324d
#
_entry.id   1ebbf546ecb56d17af4672646f3e324d
#
_cell.length_a   1.000
_cell.length_b   1.000
_cell.length_c   1.000
_cell.angle_alpha   90.00
_cell.angle_beta   90.00
_cell.angle_gamma   90.00
#
_symmetry.space_group_name_H-M   'P 1'
#
loop_
_entity.id
_entity.type
_entity.pdbx_description
1 polymer ?
#
loop_
_entity_poly.entity_id
_entity_poly.type
_entity_poly.pdbx_seq_one_letter_code
_entity_poly.pdbx_strand_id
1 'polypeptide(L)'
;AAAYGNERAVGDAIKTCGVPREELFIITKLWVQDTGYDNTLKAFETSRKNLGLDYIDLYLIHQPFGDYYGAWRAMEKLYASGAVRAIGVSNFSAERLVDLCMNQEVKPMVNQIELHPFYQQAEALKVMALYGVVPQAWGPLAEAQKHIFEQKTLVKIAASHEKTVAQVVLRWHYQRGVPTIPKTICQERMAENLDIFGFSLCEKEMNAIAALDLGHSEIIDHRCFYTARQLNSVKIHG
;
A
#
# COMPACT_ATOMS: atom_id res chain seq x y z
N ALA A 1 -3.13 -6.35 7.92
CA ALA A 1 -1.87 -6.07 8.64
C ALA A 1 -2.07 -6.29 10.15
N ALA A 2 -1.00 -6.60 10.86
CA ALA A 2 -1.05 -6.81 12.31
C ALA A 2 -1.74 -5.64 13.04
N ALA A 3 -1.39 -4.40 12.66
CA ALA A 3 -1.99 -3.20 13.25
C ALA A 3 -3.51 -3.04 13.03
N TYR A 4 -4.12 -3.79 12.11
CA TYR A 4 -5.56 -3.72 11.87
C TYR A 4 -6.35 -4.73 12.72
N GLY A 5 -5.69 -5.66 13.41
CA GLY A 5 -6.31 -6.66 14.28
C GLY A 5 -7.20 -7.68 13.55
N ASN A 6 -7.12 -7.79 12.22
CA ASN A 6 -8.05 -8.56 11.39
C ASN A 6 -7.42 -9.75 10.66
N GLU A 7 -6.17 -10.12 10.95
CA GLU A 7 -5.46 -11.18 10.21
C GLU A 7 -6.16 -12.54 10.30
N ARG A 8 -6.76 -12.88 11.46
CA ARG A 8 -7.54 -14.13 11.61
C ARG A 8 -8.77 -14.16 10.70
N ALA A 9 -9.52 -13.06 10.67
CA ALA A 9 -10.70 -12.96 9.80
C ALA A 9 -10.31 -13.03 8.32
N VAL A 10 -9.16 -12.44 7.93
CA VAL A 10 -8.61 -12.58 6.58
C VAL A 10 -8.22 -14.02 6.30
N GLY A 11 -7.57 -14.71 7.24
CA GLY A 11 -7.24 -16.14 7.12
C GLY A 11 -8.47 -17.02 6.94
N ASP A 12 -9.52 -16.76 7.69
CA ASP A 12 -10.79 -17.50 7.55
C ASP A 12 -11.46 -17.24 6.19
N ALA A 13 -11.41 -15.98 5.70
CA ALA A 13 -11.90 -15.64 4.38
C ALA A 13 -11.12 -16.35 3.26
N ILE A 14 -9.79 -16.41 3.36
CA ILE A 14 -8.93 -17.14 2.41
C ILE A 14 -9.32 -18.62 2.32
N LYS A 15 -9.58 -19.27 3.47
CA LYS A 15 -9.97 -20.68 3.51
C LYS A 15 -11.33 -20.96 2.87
N THR A 16 -12.22 -19.98 2.87
CA THR A 16 -13.63 -20.15 2.46
C THR A 16 -13.99 -19.49 1.14
N CYS A 17 -13.10 -18.68 0.55
CA CYS A 17 -13.39 -17.94 -0.68
C CYS A 17 -13.47 -18.82 -1.96
N GLY A 18 -12.99 -20.06 -1.90
CA GLY A 18 -13.00 -20.98 -3.06
C GLY A 18 -11.95 -20.67 -4.14
N VAL A 19 -11.08 -19.68 -3.90
CA VAL A 19 -9.97 -19.34 -4.82
C VAL A 19 -8.72 -20.09 -4.35
N PRO A 20 -8.00 -20.80 -5.26
CA PRO A 20 -6.73 -21.45 -4.93
C PRO A 20 -5.72 -20.48 -4.29
N ARG A 21 -4.96 -20.95 -3.29
CA ARG A 21 -4.01 -20.09 -2.54
C ARG A 21 -2.98 -19.41 -3.46
N GLU A 22 -2.54 -20.09 -4.47
CA GLU A 22 -1.56 -19.63 -5.46
C GLU A 22 -2.09 -18.51 -6.38
N GLU A 23 -3.39 -18.36 -6.49
CA GLU A 23 -4.05 -17.27 -7.23
C GLU A 23 -4.30 -16.03 -6.36
N LEU A 24 -4.09 -16.15 -5.04
CA LEU A 24 -4.23 -15.06 -4.10
C LEU A 24 -2.88 -14.40 -3.82
N PHE A 25 -2.83 -13.07 -3.86
CA PHE A 25 -1.65 -12.29 -3.47
C PHE A 25 -1.89 -11.62 -2.11
N ILE A 26 -1.38 -12.25 -1.05
CA ILE A 26 -1.65 -11.86 0.34
C ILE A 26 -0.54 -10.96 0.87
N ILE A 27 -0.94 -9.79 1.36
CA ILE A 27 -0.02 -8.78 1.92
C ILE A 27 -0.32 -8.60 3.40
N THR A 28 0.73 -8.64 4.23
CA THR A 28 0.65 -8.13 5.60
C THR A 28 1.84 -7.24 5.95
N LYS A 29 1.80 -6.60 7.12
CA LYS A 29 2.76 -5.56 7.47
C LYS A 29 3.22 -5.68 8.91
N LEU A 30 4.51 -5.49 9.11
CA LEU A 30 5.17 -5.36 10.42
C LEU A 30 4.86 -4.01 11.04
N TRP A 31 4.37 -3.99 12.28
CA TRP A 31 4.15 -2.75 13.00
C TRP A 31 5.44 -2.22 13.66
N VAL A 32 5.47 -0.91 13.95
CA VAL A 32 6.63 -0.23 14.54
C VAL A 32 7.08 -0.88 15.84
N GLN A 33 6.14 -1.33 16.68
CA GLN A 33 6.40 -1.98 17.97
C GLN A 33 7.32 -3.19 17.85
N ASP A 34 7.28 -3.89 16.70
CA ASP A 34 7.93 -5.17 16.46
C ASP A 34 9.16 -5.05 15.55
N THR A 35 9.65 -3.82 15.31
CA THR A 35 10.86 -3.60 14.54
C THR A 35 12.11 -4.13 15.27
N GLY A 36 13.20 -4.35 14.53
CA GLY A 36 14.39 -5.05 14.99
C GLY A 36 14.39 -6.51 14.57
N TYR A 37 15.57 -7.13 14.51
CA TYR A 37 15.77 -8.44 13.87
C TYR A 37 14.91 -9.55 14.48
N ASP A 38 15.11 -9.83 15.78
CA ASP A 38 14.44 -10.96 16.45
C ASP A 38 12.93 -10.73 16.62
N ASN A 39 12.52 -9.49 16.90
CA ASN A 39 11.13 -9.14 17.06
C ASN A 39 10.37 -9.29 15.73
N THR A 40 11.00 -8.91 14.62
CA THR A 40 10.41 -9.05 13.28
C THR A 40 10.16 -10.52 12.93
N LEU A 41 11.10 -11.42 13.25
CA LEU A 41 10.90 -12.86 13.04
C LEU A 41 9.74 -13.42 13.87
N LYS A 42 9.60 -12.98 15.13
CA LYS A 42 8.49 -13.38 16.01
C LYS A 42 7.14 -12.81 15.50
N ALA A 43 7.12 -11.55 15.11
CA ALA A 43 5.92 -10.90 14.57
C ALA A 43 5.46 -11.55 13.27
N PHE A 44 6.40 -11.90 12.38
CA PHE A 44 6.10 -12.65 11.16
C PHE A 44 5.41 -13.99 11.46
N GLU A 45 5.96 -14.79 12.37
CA GLU A 45 5.37 -16.07 12.76
C GLU A 45 3.96 -15.90 13.37
N THR A 46 3.73 -14.81 14.10
CA THR A 46 2.42 -14.48 14.64
C THR A 46 1.43 -14.15 13.53
N SER A 47 1.82 -13.29 12.58
CA SER A 47 1.00 -12.95 11.41
C SER A 47 0.69 -14.18 10.56
N ARG A 48 1.72 -15.01 10.27
CA ARG A 48 1.58 -16.24 9.49
C ARG A 48 0.57 -17.22 10.12
N LYS A 49 0.66 -17.41 11.45
CA LYS A 49 -0.29 -18.23 12.23
C LYS A 49 -1.69 -17.64 12.22
N ASN A 50 -1.84 -16.33 12.43
CA ASN A 50 -3.14 -15.67 12.40
C ASN A 50 -3.82 -15.79 11.04
N LEU A 51 -3.06 -15.65 9.96
CA LEU A 51 -3.55 -15.84 8.59
C LEU A 51 -3.77 -17.31 8.23
N GLY A 52 -3.17 -18.26 8.97
CA GLY A 52 -3.26 -19.69 8.69
C GLY A 52 -2.58 -20.09 7.38
N LEU A 53 -1.47 -19.46 7.04
CA LEU A 53 -0.75 -19.64 5.78
C LEU A 53 0.64 -20.23 5.98
N ASP A 54 1.13 -20.98 5.00
CA ASP A 54 2.49 -21.48 4.98
C ASP A 54 3.51 -20.45 4.51
N TYR A 55 3.10 -19.56 3.60
CA TYR A 55 3.89 -18.44 3.10
C TYR A 55 3.02 -17.18 2.92
N ILE A 56 3.67 -16.02 2.85
CA ILE A 56 3.04 -14.72 2.58
C ILE A 56 3.62 -14.17 1.27
N ASP A 57 2.77 -13.60 0.40
CA ASP A 57 3.24 -13.11 -0.90
C ASP A 57 4.06 -11.83 -0.77
N LEU A 58 3.65 -10.90 0.10
CA LEU A 58 4.38 -9.65 0.32
C LEU A 58 4.35 -9.27 1.81
N TYR A 59 5.53 -9.11 2.41
CA TYR A 59 5.66 -8.60 3.77
C TYR A 59 6.27 -7.20 3.75
N LEU A 60 5.60 -6.23 4.38
CA LEU A 60 6.00 -4.83 4.37
C LEU A 60 6.38 -4.33 5.76
N ILE A 61 7.40 -3.49 5.87
CA ILE A 61 7.54 -2.59 7.03
C ILE A 61 6.45 -1.52 6.92
N HIS A 62 5.54 -1.44 7.92
CA HIS A 62 4.33 -0.61 7.84
C HIS A 62 4.62 0.89 7.92
N GLN A 63 5.60 1.27 8.74
CA GLN A 63 5.95 2.66 9.02
C GLN A 63 7.46 2.85 9.02
N PRO A 64 7.98 3.99 8.57
CA PRO A 64 9.42 4.25 8.46
C PRO A 64 10.05 4.67 9.80
N PHE A 65 9.74 3.93 10.89
CA PHE A 65 10.18 4.23 12.26
C PHE A 65 10.69 2.99 12.98
N GLY A 66 11.39 3.21 14.10
CA GLY A 66 12.01 2.15 14.90
C GLY A 66 13.28 1.59 14.25
N ASP A 67 13.71 0.41 14.68
CA ASP A 67 14.85 -0.30 14.06
C ASP A 67 14.42 -1.02 12.77
N TYR A 68 14.09 -0.23 11.74
CA TYR A 68 13.69 -0.79 10.45
C TYR A 68 14.88 -1.43 9.69
N TYR A 69 16.12 -1.09 9.97
CA TYR A 69 17.29 -1.78 9.43
C TYR A 69 17.44 -3.20 9.98
N GLY A 70 17.25 -3.37 11.30
CA GLY A 70 17.20 -4.71 11.91
C GLY A 70 16.03 -5.51 11.38
N ALA A 71 14.85 -4.89 11.23
CA ALA A 71 13.68 -5.51 10.63
C ALA A 71 13.96 -5.95 9.18
N TRP A 72 14.62 -5.09 8.38
CA TRP A 72 14.92 -5.41 6.99
C TRP A 72 15.81 -6.66 6.86
N ARG A 73 16.89 -6.75 7.64
CA ARG A 73 17.76 -7.95 7.66
C ARG A 73 16.99 -9.22 8.03
N ALA A 74 16.01 -9.14 8.94
CA ALA A 74 15.12 -10.27 9.24
C ALA A 74 14.24 -10.63 8.05
N MET A 75 13.71 -9.63 7.34
CA MET A 75 12.89 -9.83 6.13
C MET A 75 13.70 -10.43 4.98
N GLU A 76 14.96 -10.05 4.79
CA GLU A 76 15.89 -10.68 3.83
C GLU A 76 16.06 -12.18 4.13
N LYS A 77 16.21 -12.55 5.42
CA LYS A 77 16.25 -13.95 5.84
C LYS A 77 14.96 -14.70 5.52
N LEU A 78 13.80 -14.09 5.80
CA LEU A 78 12.50 -14.69 5.47
C LEU A 78 12.31 -14.87 3.96
N TYR A 79 12.77 -13.90 3.16
CA TYR A 79 12.76 -13.99 1.71
C TYR A 79 13.68 -15.11 1.19
N ALA A 80 14.90 -15.17 1.67
CA ALA A 80 15.86 -16.22 1.29
C ALA A 80 15.38 -17.63 1.65
N SER A 81 14.59 -17.79 2.73
CA SER A 81 14.00 -19.07 3.13
C SER A 81 12.72 -19.44 2.37
N GLY A 82 12.17 -18.56 1.53
CA GLY A 82 10.90 -18.76 0.84
C GLY A 82 9.65 -18.58 1.72
N ALA A 83 9.81 -18.14 2.98
CA ALA A 83 8.67 -17.86 3.87
C ALA A 83 7.84 -16.67 3.39
N VAL A 84 8.47 -15.74 2.65
CA VAL A 84 7.82 -14.67 1.91
C VAL A 84 8.29 -14.67 0.46
N ARG A 85 7.40 -14.33 -0.49
CA ARG A 85 7.71 -14.26 -1.92
C ARG A 85 8.29 -12.91 -2.34
N ALA A 86 7.97 -11.87 -1.57
CA ALA A 86 8.46 -10.52 -1.79
C ALA A 86 8.54 -9.75 -0.46
N ILE A 87 9.48 -8.80 -0.39
CA ILE A 87 9.65 -7.90 0.75
C ILE A 87 9.62 -6.45 0.29
N GLY A 88 9.09 -5.58 1.13
CA GLY A 88 8.98 -4.16 0.80
C GLY A 88 8.76 -3.29 2.02
N VAL A 89 8.48 -2.04 1.75
CA VAL A 89 8.27 -1.03 2.77
C VAL A 89 6.96 -0.28 2.52
N SER A 90 6.51 0.48 3.50
CA SER A 90 5.36 1.37 3.36
C SER A 90 5.68 2.72 4.01
N ASN A 91 5.21 3.80 3.39
CA ASN A 91 5.39 5.18 3.84
C ASN A 91 6.85 5.68 3.89
N PHE A 92 7.77 4.99 3.21
CA PHE A 92 9.14 5.47 3.09
C PHE A 92 9.19 6.63 2.12
N SER A 93 9.69 7.76 2.59
CA SER A 93 10.01 8.91 1.75
C SER A 93 11.16 8.59 0.80
N ALA A 94 11.35 9.41 -0.23
CA ALA A 94 12.37 9.16 -1.24
C ALA A 94 13.77 8.98 -0.65
N GLU A 95 14.18 9.85 0.29
CA GLU A 95 15.49 9.79 0.94
C GLU A 95 15.67 8.53 1.79
N ARG A 96 14.64 8.11 2.55
CA ARG A 96 14.70 6.89 3.34
C ARG A 96 14.73 5.63 2.47
N LEU A 97 14.00 5.65 1.36
CA LEU A 97 14.02 4.55 0.40
C LEU A 97 15.39 4.40 -0.24
N VAL A 98 15.98 5.52 -0.69
CA VAL A 98 17.34 5.53 -1.27
C VAL A 98 18.35 5.01 -0.26
N ASP A 99 18.30 5.50 0.99
CA ASP A 99 19.21 5.07 2.04
C ASP A 99 19.12 3.55 2.29
N LEU A 100 17.91 3.00 2.36
CA LEU A 100 17.71 1.54 2.50
C LEU A 100 18.23 0.78 1.26
N CYS A 101 17.94 1.25 0.05
CA CYS A 101 18.40 0.63 -1.20
C CYS A 101 19.93 0.60 -1.35
N MET A 102 20.62 1.59 -0.79
CA MET A 102 22.09 1.71 -0.88
C MET A 102 22.82 0.90 0.18
N ASN A 103 22.15 0.55 1.28
CA ASN A 103 22.80 -0.04 2.46
C ASN A 103 22.32 -1.47 2.77
N GLN A 104 21.45 -2.06 1.92
CA GLN A 104 20.97 -3.44 2.09
C GLN A 104 21.25 -4.28 0.83
N GLU A 105 21.42 -5.58 1.02
CA GLU A 105 21.72 -6.52 -0.06
C GLU A 105 20.52 -6.70 -0.99
N VAL A 106 19.32 -6.92 -0.43
CA VAL A 106 18.07 -6.99 -1.16
C VAL A 106 17.35 -5.65 -1.09
N LYS A 107 17.11 -5.03 -2.23
CA LYS A 107 16.35 -3.78 -2.29
C LYS A 107 14.86 -4.04 -2.02
N PRO A 108 14.12 -3.07 -1.44
CA PRO A 108 12.66 -3.15 -1.39
C PRO A 108 12.07 -3.38 -2.78
N MET A 109 11.19 -4.37 -2.90
CA MET A 109 10.50 -4.66 -4.16
C MET A 109 9.28 -3.75 -4.35
N VAL A 110 8.68 -3.31 -3.22
CA VAL A 110 7.49 -2.45 -3.19
C VAL A 110 7.69 -1.35 -2.16
N ASN A 111 7.24 -0.13 -2.48
CA ASN A 111 6.96 0.89 -1.48
C ASN A 111 5.49 1.29 -1.58
N GLN A 112 4.72 0.94 -0.54
CA GLN A 112 3.30 1.28 -0.46
C GLN A 112 3.14 2.67 0.16
N ILE A 113 2.66 3.63 -0.61
CA ILE A 113 2.58 5.04 -0.22
C ILE A 113 1.15 5.58 -0.37
N GLU A 114 0.84 6.66 0.37
CA GLU A 114 -0.35 7.46 0.07
C GLU A 114 -0.25 7.97 -1.36
N LEU A 115 -1.25 7.64 -2.19
CA LEU A 115 -1.28 8.12 -3.55
C LEU A 115 -2.73 8.17 -4.06
N HIS A 116 -3.15 9.36 -4.48
CA HIS A 116 -4.48 9.65 -5.00
C HIS A 116 -4.44 10.96 -5.82
N PRO A 117 -5.52 11.38 -6.52
CA PRO A 117 -5.51 12.56 -7.37
C PRO A 117 -5.01 13.86 -6.72
N PHE A 118 -5.20 14.01 -5.40
CA PHE A 118 -4.78 15.20 -4.66
C PHE A 118 -3.35 15.11 -4.09
N TYR A 119 -2.77 13.91 -4.06
CA TYR A 119 -1.37 13.71 -3.65
C TYR A 119 -0.72 12.65 -4.52
N GLN A 120 -0.07 13.09 -5.59
CA GLN A 120 0.38 12.23 -6.67
C GLN A 120 1.83 11.77 -6.57
N GLN A 121 2.60 12.39 -5.69
CA GLN A 121 3.98 12.02 -5.33
C GLN A 121 4.91 11.77 -6.53
N ALA A 122 4.83 12.62 -7.56
CA ALA A 122 5.54 12.41 -8.83
C ALA A 122 7.06 12.22 -8.65
N GLU A 123 7.69 12.92 -7.71
CA GLU A 123 9.11 12.78 -7.40
C GLU A 123 9.43 11.43 -6.75
N ALA A 124 8.64 11.01 -5.77
CA ALA A 124 8.81 9.70 -5.15
C ALA A 124 8.67 8.56 -6.16
N LEU A 125 7.71 8.67 -7.10
CA LEU A 125 7.55 7.68 -8.18
C LEU A 125 8.77 7.62 -9.10
N LYS A 126 9.40 8.76 -9.43
CA LYS A 126 10.65 8.79 -10.21
C LYS A 126 11.79 8.08 -9.49
N VAL A 127 11.93 8.33 -8.18
CA VAL A 127 12.94 7.66 -7.36
C VAL A 127 12.69 6.16 -7.30
N MET A 128 11.44 5.73 -7.07
CA MET A 128 11.10 4.31 -7.09
C MET A 128 11.45 3.65 -8.43
N ALA A 129 11.11 4.28 -9.54
CA ALA A 129 11.46 3.78 -10.87
C ALA A 129 12.98 3.65 -11.06
N LEU A 130 13.78 4.61 -10.58
CA LEU A 130 15.24 4.57 -10.63
C LEU A 130 15.84 3.37 -9.91
N TYR A 131 15.24 2.95 -8.78
CA TYR A 131 15.72 1.82 -7.99
C TYR A 131 15.02 0.50 -8.32
N GLY A 132 14.06 0.49 -9.25
CA GLY A 132 13.28 -0.70 -9.60
C GLY A 132 12.26 -1.10 -8.53
N VAL A 133 11.81 -0.15 -7.71
CA VAL A 133 10.82 -0.35 -6.64
C VAL A 133 9.41 -0.09 -7.19
N VAL A 134 8.51 -1.03 -7.04
CA VAL A 134 7.12 -0.88 -7.48
C VAL A 134 6.36 0.02 -6.50
N PRO A 135 5.73 1.12 -6.97
CA PRO A 135 4.80 1.88 -6.12
C PRO A 135 3.52 1.09 -5.93
N GLN A 136 2.93 1.15 -4.74
CA GLN A 136 1.57 0.67 -4.48
C GLN A 136 0.80 1.75 -3.73
N ALA A 137 -0.42 2.07 -4.18
CA ALA A 137 -1.22 3.13 -3.58
C ALA A 137 -2.06 2.61 -2.41
N TRP A 138 -1.86 3.18 -1.20
CA TRP A 138 -2.88 3.15 -0.17
C TRP A 138 -3.70 4.45 -0.22
N GLY A 139 -4.93 4.42 0.30
CA GLY A 139 -5.85 5.55 0.20
C GLY A 139 -6.14 6.01 -1.24
N PRO A 140 -6.28 5.11 -2.26
CA PRO A 140 -6.39 5.52 -3.66
C PRO A 140 -7.59 6.44 -3.92
N LEU A 141 -8.59 6.41 -3.06
CA LEU A 141 -9.77 7.28 -3.08
C LEU A 141 -9.70 8.38 -2.00
N ALA A 142 -8.48 8.78 -1.60
CA ALA A 142 -8.21 9.84 -0.61
C ALA A 142 -8.98 9.68 0.72
N GLU A 143 -9.32 8.44 1.13
CA GLU A 143 -10.18 8.14 2.29
C GLU A 143 -11.49 8.98 2.31
N ALA A 144 -12.04 9.28 1.14
CA ALA A 144 -13.18 10.16 0.92
C ALA A 144 -12.96 11.63 1.35
N GLN A 145 -11.71 12.05 1.60
CA GLN A 145 -11.38 13.43 1.93
C GLN A 145 -11.59 14.37 0.73
N LYS A 146 -11.65 15.68 1.01
CA LYS A 146 -11.76 16.73 -0.01
C LYS A 146 -12.91 16.55 -1.00
N HIS A 147 -13.98 15.87 -0.58
CA HIS A 147 -15.14 15.61 -1.46
C HIS A 147 -14.73 15.00 -2.80
N ILE A 148 -13.81 14.03 -2.80
CA ILE A 148 -13.25 13.44 -4.02
C ILE A 148 -14.35 12.96 -4.98
N PHE A 149 -15.45 12.41 -4.47
CA PHE A 149 -16.56 11.91 -5.27
C PHE A 149 -17.44 13.03 -5.89
N GLU A 150 -17.26 14.26 -5.44
CA GLU A 150 -17.96 15.46 -5.93
C GLU A 150 -17.03 16.39 -6.72
N GLN A 151 -15.75 16.03 -6.85
CA GLN A 151 -14.75 16.84 -7.53
C GLN A 151 -15.11 16.99 -9.01
N LYS A 152 -15.36 18.24 -9.45
CA LYS A 152 -15.97 18.57 -10.75
C LYS A 152 -15.26 17.93 -11.95
N THR A 153 -13.91 17.91 -11.95
CA THR A 153 -13.12 17.30 -13.03
C THR A 153 -13.35 15.79 -13.08
N LEU A 154 -13.31 15.12 -11.92
CA LEU A 154 -13.52 13.67 -11.82
C LEU A 154 -14.95 13.29 -12.19
N VAL A 155 -15.95 14.05 -11.72
CA VAL A 155 -17.37 13.83 -12.06
C VAL A 155 -17.60 13.97 -13.56
N LYS A 156 -17.01 14.99 -14.20
CA LYS A 156 -17.14 15.20 -15.65
C LYS A 156 -16.52 14.04 -16.44
N ILE A 157 -15.34 13.56 -16.05
CA ILE A 157 -14.69 12.41 -16.68
C ILE A 157 -15.53 11.14 -16.46
N ALA A 158 -16.02 10.93 -15.25
CA ALA A 158 -16.86 9.79 -14.91
C ALA A 158 -18.12 9.73 -15.79
N ALA A 159 -18.81 10.87 -15.95
CA ALA A 159 -19.99 10.98 -16.81
C ALA A 159 -19.70 10.69 -18.29
N SER A 160 -18.53 11.11 -18.82
CA SER A 160 -18.16 10.84 -20.22
C SER A 160 -17.86 9.36 -20.53
N HIS A 161 -17.56 8.56 -19.49
CA HIS A 161 -17.30 7.13 -19.60
C HIS A 161 -18.45 6.25 -19.08
N GLU A 162 -19.55 6.84 -18.62
CA GLU A 162 -20.66 6.13 -17.93
C GLU A 162 -20.13 5.29 -16.73
N LYS A 163 -19.17 5.84 -16.01
CA LYS A 163 -18.50 5.22 -14.85
C LYS A 163 -18.64 6.10 -13.61
N THR A 164 -18.32 5.52 -12.46
CA THR A 164 -18.25 6.28 -11.20
C THR A 164 -16.90 6.98 -11.06
N VAL A 165 -16.85 7.97 -10.16
CA VAL A 165 -15.58 8.62 -9.81
C VAL A 165 -14.57 7.62 -9.25
N ALA A 166 -15.02 6.64 -8.46
CA ALA A 166 -14.15 5.59 -7.94
C ALA A 166 -13.48 4.80 -9.07
N GLN A 167 -14.25 4.36 -10.08
CA GLN A 167 -13.73 3.65 -11.24
C GLN A 167 -12.75 4.50 -12.04
N VAL A 168 -13.04 5.78 -12.26
CA VAL A 168 -12.12 6.72 -12.95
C VAL A 168 -10.79 6.83 -12.21
N VAL A 169 -10.81 7.02 -10.89
CA VAL A 169 -9.59 7.14 -10.08
C VAL A 169 -8.79 5.83 -10.08
N LEU A 170 -9.46 4.69 -9.93
CA LEU A 170 -8.77 3.39 -9.97
C LEU A 170 -8.20 3.10 -11.36
N ARG A 171 -8.91 3.45 -12.44
CA ARG A 171 -8.41 3.36 -13.81
C ARG A 171 -7.21 4.27 -14.05
N TRP A 172 -7.22 5.49 -13.52
CA TRP A 172 -6.10 6.43 -13.58
C TRP A 172 -4.85 5.84 -12.92
N HIS A 173 -4.97 5.22 -11.74
CA HIS A 173 -3.86 4.50 -11.11
C HIS A 173 -3.34 3.37 -11.99
N TYR A 174 -4.25 2.52 -12.50
CA TYR A 174 -3.89 1.40 -13.36
C TYR A 174 -3.10 1.86 -14.60
N GLN A 175 -3.54 2.92 -15.28
CA GLN A 175 -2.85 3.44 -16.46
C GLN A 175 -1.47 4.06 -16.14
N ARG A 176 -1.23 4.43 -14.89
CA ARG A 176 0.09 4.86 -14.40
C ARG A 176 0.98 3.71 -13.95
N GLY A 177 0.52 2.46 -14.05
CA GLY A 177 1.26 1.30 -13.55
C GLY A 177 1.35 1.22 -12.02
N VAL A 178 0.37 1.82 -11.31
CA VAL A 178 0.31 1.84 -9.85
C VAL A 178 -0.77 0.88 -9.34
N PRO A 179 -0.42 -0.29 -8.80
CA PRO A 179 -1.36 -1.16 -8.11
C PRO A 179 -2.06 -0.44 -6.94
N THR A 180 -3.35 -0.69 -6.76
CA THR A 180 -4.17 -0.08 -5.71
C THR A 180 -4.80 -1.13 -4.81
N ILE A 181 -5.07 -0.75 -3.57
CA ILE A 181 -5.75 -1.61 -2.57
C ILE A 181 -6.97 -0.87 -1.98
N PRO A 182 -8.01 -0.60 -2.79
CA PRO A 182 -9.20 0.09 -2.31
C PRO A 182 -9.92 -0.77 -1.26
N LYS A 183 -10.18 -0.20 -0.08
CA LYS A 183 -10.91 -0.88 1.01
C LYS A 183 -12.40 -0.57 0.91
N THR A 184 -13.24 -1.60 0.95
CA THR A 184 -14.68 -1.47 1.11
C THR A 184 -15.26 -2.66 1.89
N ILE A 185 -16.43 -2.46 2.51
CA ILE A 185 -17.24 -3.51 3.13
C ILE A 185 -18.56 -3.71 2.39
N CYS A 186 -18.80 -2.94 1.32
CA CYS A 186 -19.99 -2.98 0.49
C CYS A 186 -19.71 -3.88 -0.72
N GLN A 187 -20.51 -4.92 -0.89
CA GLN A 187 -20.33 -5.91 -1.96
C GLN A 187 -20.45 -5.29 -3.36
N GLU A 188 -21.41 -4.38 -3.54
CA GLU A 188 -21.62 -3.67 -4.80
C GLU A 188 -20.37 -2.86 -5.19
N ARG A 189 -19.74 -2.18 -4.21
CA ARG A 189 -18.50 -1.44 -4.42
C ARG A 189 -17.30 -2.34 -4.68
N MET A 190 -17.29 -3.59 -4.19
CA MET A 190 -16.24 -4.55 -4.55
C MET A 190 -16.28 -4.85 -6.06
N ALA A 191 -17.47 -5.14 -6.59
CA ALA A 191 -17.66 -5.36 -8.02
C ALA A 191 -17.35 -4.10 -8.85
N GLU A 192 -17.84 -2.93 -8.41
CA GLU A 192 -17.58 -1.63 -9.04
C GLU A 192 -16.07 -1.33 -9.13
N ASN A 193 -15.32 -1.51 -8.03
CA ASN A 193 -13.89 -1.25 -7.98
C ASN A 193 -13.07 -2.18 -8.90
N LEU A 194 -13.60 -3.36 -9.24
CA LEU A 194 -12.97 -4.29 -10.17
C LEU A 194 -13.32 -3.97 -11.64
N ASP A 195 -14.47 -3.35 -11.91
CA ASP A 195 -14.95 -3.01 -13.26
C ASP A 195 -14.26 -1.73 -13.81
N ILE A 196 -12.95 -1.80 -13.97
CA ILE A 196 -12.10 -0.69 -14.45
C ILE A 196 -11.36 -1.00 -15.76
N PHE A 197 -11.53 -2.20 -16.31
CA PHE A 197 -10.75 -2.65 -17.48
C PHE A 197 -11.46 -2.39 -18.80
N GLY A 198 -12.76 -2.12 -18.80
CA GLY A 198 -13.58 -1.92 -19.99
C GLY A 198 -13.50 -0.52 -20.64
N PHE A 199 -12.73 0.39 -20.08
CA PHE A 199 -12.54 1.76 -20.61
C PHE A 199 -11.11 2.25 -20.41
N SER A 200 -10.76 3.37 -21.02
CA SER A 200 -9.44 4.01 -20.82
C SER A 200 -9.57 5.53 -20.83
N LEU A 201 -8.79 6.16 -19.96
CA LEU A 201 -8.68 7.61 -19.91
C LEU A 201 -7.72 8.09 -21.01
N CYS A 202 -8.12 9.11 -21.75
CA CYS A 202 -7.27 9.74 -22.74
C CYS A 202 -6.24 10.68 -22.08
N GLU A 203 -5.23 11.10 -22.82
CA GLU A 203 -4.17 11.98 -22.32
C GLU A 203 -4.72 13.28 -21.71
N LYS A 204 -5.74 13.88 -22.33
CA LYS A 204 -6.37 15.09 -21.82
C LYS A 204 -6.99 14.86 -20.44
N GLU A 205 -7.63 13.72 -20.22
CA GLU A 205 -8.23 13.35 -18.93
C GLU A 205 -7.17 13.04 -17.89
N MET A 206 -6.11 12.30 -18.27
CA MET A 206 -4.96 12.05 -17.42
C MET A 206 -4.30 13.36 -16.95
N ASN A 207 -4.10 14.32 -17.86
CA ASN A 207 -3.56 15.63 -17.54
C ASN A 207 -4.51 16.47 -16.68
N ALA A 208 -5.83 16.37 -16.89
CA ALA A 208 -6.81 17.05 -16.06
C ALA A 208 -6.83 16.51 -14.61
N ILE A 209 -6.60 15.19 -14.42
CA ILE A 209 -6.42 14.60 -13.09
C ILE A 209 -5.06 15.00 -12.51
N ALA A 210 -4.01 15.05 -13.32
CA ALA A 210 -2.69 15.49 -12.87
C ALA A 210 -2.71 16.92 -12.29
N ALA A 211 -3.55 17.79 -12.84
CA ALA A 211 -3.71 19.17 -12.37
C ALA A 211 -4.39 19.30 -10.98
N LEU A 212 -4.89 18.19 -10.40
CA LEU A 212 -5.52 18.19 -9.07
C LEU A 212 -4.50 18.02 -7.93
N ASP A 213 -3.24 17.77 -8.24
CA ASP A 213 -2.19 17.53 -7.24
C ASP A 213 -1.99 18.75 -6.32
N LEU A 214 -2.08 18.54 -5.02
CA LEU A 214 -1.81 19.56 -4.01
C LEU A 214 -0.33 19.55 -3.56
N GLY A 215 0.41 18.48 -3.90
CA GLY A 215 1.82 18.33 -3.52
C GLY A 215 2.06 17.97 -2.04
N HIS A 216 1.00 17.71 -1.26
CA HIS A 216 1.10 17.32 0.15
C HIS A 216 -0.06 16.39 0.56
N SER A 217 0.15 15.64 1.64
CA SER A 217 -0.88 14.80 2.24
C SER A 217 -1.92 15.63 2.99
N GLU A 218 -3.18 15.22 2.85
CA GLU A 218 -4.31 15.73 3.64
C GLU A 218 -4.79 14.68 4.66
N ILE A 219 -4.17 13.48 4.66
CA ILE A 219 -4.53 12.37 5.54
C ILE A 219 -3.52 12.27 6.69
N ILE A 220 -2.24 12.08 6.36
CA ILE A 220 -1.18 11.93 7.36
C ILE A 220 0.18 12.37 6.81
N ASP A 221 0.86 13.26 7.50
CA ASP A 221 2.22 13.66 7.17
C ASP A 221 3.24 12.85 7.99
N HIS A 222 3.90 11.89 7.35
CA HIS A 222 4.93 11.05 7.97
C HIS A 222 6.24 11.81 8.27
N ARG A 223 6.42 13.03 7.78
CA ARG A 223 7.55 13.91 8.10
C ARG A 223 7.28 14.76 9.34
N CYS A 224 6.03 14.79 9.80
CA CYS A 224 5.63 15.55 10.98
C CYS A 224 6.12 14.88 12.26
N PHE A 225 6.73 15.66 13.14
CA PHE A 225 7.17 15.21 14.47
C PHE A 225 6.04 14.58 15.30
N TYR A 226 4.85 15.17 15.28
CA TYR A 226 3.71 14.65 16.04
C TYR A 226 3.26 13.28 15.52
N THR A 227 3.21 13.10 14.21
CA THR A 227 2.91 11.81 13.56
C THR A 227 3.94 10.75 13.96
N ALA A 228 5.23 11.08 13.87
CA ALA A 228 6.30 10.17 14.27
C ALA A 228 6.17 9.73 15.73
N ARG A 229 5.90 10.69 16.65
CA ARG A 229 5.66 10.39 18.06
C ARG A 229 4.42 9.51 18.27
N GLN A 230 3.31 9.84 17.64
CA GLN A 230 2.05 9.11 17.74
C GLN A 230 2.23 7.67 17.28
N LEU A 231 2.75 7.45 16.06
CA LEU A 231 2.88 6.11 15.48
C LEU A 231 3.85 5.22 16.27
N ASN A 232 4.91 5.78 16.86
CA ASN A 232 5.81 5.05 17.77
C ASN A 232 5.15 4.70 19.12
N SER A 233 4.15 5.46 19.56
CA SER A 233 3.47 5.20 20.84
C SER A 233 2.36 4.16 20.75
N VAL A 234 1.85 3.89 19.55
CA VAL A 234 0.74 2.93 19.35
C VAL A 234 1.21 1.50 19.61
N LYS A 235 0.61 0.86 20.61
CA LYS A 235 0.81 -0.55 20.93
C LYS A 235 -0.36 -1.36 20.36
N ILE A 236 -0.05 -2.45 19.67
CA ILE A 236 -1.04 -3.36 19.07
C ILE A 236 -1.15 -4.68 19.84
N HIS A 237 -0.23 -4.91 20.76
CA HIS A 237 -0.24 -6.01 21.74
C HIS A 237 0.50 -5.59 23.01
N GLY A 238 0.24 -6.29 24.12
CA GLY A 238 0.92 -6.13 25.42
C GLY A 238 2.25 -6.85 25.51
#